data_bc3312d9479df218a95490539ff5591c
#
_entry.id   bc3312d9479df218a95490539ff5591c
#
_cell.length_a   1.000
_cell.length_b   1.000
_cell.length_c   1.000
_cell.angle_alpha   90.00
_cell.angle_beta   90.00
_cell.angle_gamma   90.00
#
_symmetry.space_group_name_H-M   'P 1'
#
loop_
_entity.id
_entity.type
_entity.pdbx_description
1 polymer ?
#
loop_
_entity_poly.entity_id
_entity_poly.type
_entity_poly.pdbx_seq_one_letter_code
_entity_poly.pdbx_strand_id
1 'polypeptide(L)'
;MRKISLALALLVVISVSLLAQQPAAASRKVDDEFVRQQFGDQFTLLAETAPAYGDLDGDGVEDVVIAARCKNPLLDQAEHNYRVVDPYYDFFGYGDPKLTTTFSEGDPKRRGLVALIIHGAGPDAWRSATPKAKYVIVNLPYRTLSVRKMELGKRTIQALYVEEASDTGEASAVFFDRKRLRYRYVPMGGEMQ
;
A
#
# COMPACT_ATOMS: atom_id res chain seq x y z
N MET A 1 29.69 36.52 69.92
CA MET A 1 29.48 35.15 69.45
C MET A 1 28.16 35.10 68.75
N ARG A 2 28.14 35.12 67.36
CA ARG A 2 26.94 35.12 66.55
C ARG A 2 26.81 33.71 65.94
N LYS A 3 25.70 33.02 66.23
CA LYS A 3 25.34 31.74 65.66
C LYS A 3 24.65 31.99 64.38
N ILE A 4 25.22 31.51 63.23
CA ILE A 4 24.62 31.52 61.89
C ILE A 4 23.93 30.20 61.75
N SER A 5 22.58 30.21 61.65
CA SER A 5 21.78 29.05 61.33
C SER A 5 21.68 28.95 59.80
N LEU A 6 22.20 27.87 59.27
CA LEU A 6 22.12 27.54 57.85
C LEU A 6 20.81 26.77 57.58
N ALA A 7 19.84 27.42 56.93
CA ALA A 7 18.60 26.76 56.48
C ALA A 7 18.84 26.13 55.12
N LEU A 8 18.85 24.79 55.07
CA LEU A 8 18.96 24.00 53.88
C LEU A 8 17.58 23.88 53.24
N ALA A 9 17.33 24.62 52.18
CA ALA A 9 16.10 24.50 51.39
C ALA A 9 16.23 23.30 50.43
N LEU A 10 15.49 22.24 50.71
CA LEU A 10 15.38 21.05 49.86
C LEU A 10 14.39 21.33 48.72
N LEU A 11 14.92 21.59 47.51
CA LEU A 11 14.13 21.80 46.32
C LEU A 11 13.78 20.43 45.69
N VAL A 12 12.59 19.93 45.95
CA VAL A 12 12.07 18.71 45.33
C VAL A 12 11.58 19.06 43.93
N VAL A 13 12.37 18.73 42.92
CA VAL A 13 11.97 18.81 41.51
C VAL A 13 11.10 17.60 41.19
N ILE A 14 9.79 17.79 41.18
CA ILE A 14 8.84 16.78 40.68
C ILE A 14 8.91 16.78 39.15
N SER A 15 9.68 15.89 38.60
CA SER A 15 9.67 15.62 37.17
C SER A 15 8.38 14.88 36.81
N VAL A 16 7.37 15.61 36.34
CA VAL A 16 6.17 15.02 35.74
C VAL A 16 6.56 14.50 34.38
N SER A 17 6.87 13.20 34.30
CA SER A 17 7.00 12.50 33.02
C SER A 17 5.62 12.46 32.40
N LEU A 18 5.35 13.34 31.41
CA LEU A 18 4.26 13.16 30.48
C LEU A 18 4.59 11.92 29.64
N LEU A 19 4.18 10.77 30.11
CA LEU A 19 3.98 9.61 29.23
C LEU A 19 2.89 10.02 28.25
N ALA A 20 3.30 10.48 27.08
CA ALA A 20 2.42 10.55 25.93
C ALA A 20 1.87 9.14 25.73
N GLN A 21 0.63 8.89 26.14
CA GLN A 21 -0.11 7.71 25.79
C GLN A 21 -0.21 7.72 24.27
N GLN A 22 0.70 7.00 23.60
CA GLN A 22 0.46 6.58 22.22
C GLN A 22 -0.89 5.85 22.25
N PRO A 23 -1.87 6.30 21.46
CA PRO A 23 -3.11 5.57 21.34
C PRO A 23 -2.73 4.15 20.93
N ALA A 24 -3.12 3.18 21.76
CA ALA A 24 -2.93 1.77 21.47
C ALA A 24 -3.31 1.58 20.00
N ALA A 25 -2.44 0.92 19.23
CA ALA A 25 -2.70 0.58 17.84
C ALA A 25 -3.96 -0.29 17.83
N ALA A 26 -5.13 0.37 17.85
CA ALA A 26 -6.41 -0.29 17.68
C ALA A 26 -6.25 -1.10 16.40
N SER A 27 -6.65 -2.38 16.45
CA SER A 27 -6.62 -3.31 15.33
C SER A 27 -7.26 -2.62 14.11
N ARG A 28 -6.45 -1.89 13.34
CA ARG A 28 -6.93 -1.19 12.14
C ARG A 28 -7.41 -2.25 11.17
N LYS A 29 -8.72 -2.31 10.98
CA LYS A 29 -9.34 -3.13 9.97
C LYS A 29 -9.27 -2.39 8.66
N VAL A 30 -9.12 -3.12 7.55
CA VAL A 30 -9.31 -2.55 6.23
C VAL A 30 -10.82 -2.42 5.98
N ASP A 31 -11.31 -1.20 6.01
CA ASP A 31 -12.69 -0.80 5.72
C ASP A 31 -12.71 0.49 4.89
N ASP A 32 -13.88 0.97 4.52
CA ASP A 32 -14.01 2.19 3.71
C ASP A 32 -13.42 3.43 4.40
N GLU A 33 -13.53 3.51 5.71
CA GLU A 33 -12.95 4.62 6.48
C GLU A 33 -11.43 4.59 6.40
N PHE A 34 -10.82 3.40 6.55
CA PHE A 34 -9.39 3.21 6.39
C PHE A 34 -8.93 3.58 4.98
N VAL A 35 -9.64 3.12 3.94
CA VAL A 35 -9.29 3.44 2.54
C VAL A 35 -9.36 4.95 2.32
N ARG A 36 -10.42 5.62 2.78
CA ARG A 36 -10.57 7.07 2.66
C ARG A 36 -9.47 7.84 3.38
N GLN A 37 -9.11 7.44 4.60
CA GLN A 37 -8.03 8.06 5.36
C GLN A 37 -6.66 7.91 4.67
N GLN A 38 -6.42 6.77 4.03
CA GLN A 38 -5.13 6.48 3.42
C GLN A 38 -4.99 7.02 1.99
N PHE A 39 -6.08 7.06 1.22
CA PHE A 39 -6.02 7.34 -0.22
C PHE A 39 -6.94 8.49 -0.67
N GLY A 40 -7.88 8.95 0.16
CA GLY A 40 -8.82 10.02 -0.17
C GLY A 40 -10.20 9.53 -0.62
N ASP A 41 -11.08 10.49 -0.89
CA ASP A 41 -12.50 10.25 -1.19
C ASP A 41 -12.76 9.69 -2.60
N GLN A 42 -11.71 9.63 -3.44
CA GLN A 42 -11.85 9.07 -4.78
C GLN A 42 -11.95 7.54 -4.78
N PHE A 43 -11.65 6.89 -3.66
CA PHE A 43 -11.55 5.44 -3.54
C PHE A 43 -12.67 4.86 -2.70
N THR A 44 -13.18 3.70 -3.14
CA THR A 44 -14.20 2.91 -2.45
C THR A 44 -13.73 1.46 -2.36
N LEU A 45 -13.76 0.88 -1.17
CA LEU A 45 -13.36 -0.51 -0.93
C LEU A 45 -14.27 -1.47 -1.71
N LEU A 46 -13.71 -2.52 -2.29
CA LEU A 46 -14.45 -3.68 -2.78
C LEU A 46 -14.55 -4.70 -1.63
N ALA A 47 -15.61 -4.58 -0.84
CA ALA A 47 -15.78 -5.35 0.39
C ALA A 47 -15.89 -6.87 0.17
N GLU A 48 -16.27 -7.29 -1.04
CA GLU A 48 -16.33 -8.70 -1.46
C GLU A 48 -14.95 -9.33 -1.70
N THR A 49 -13.91 -8.50 -1.84
CA THR A 49 -12.54 -8.96 -2.06
C THR A 49 -11.72 -8.76 -0.80
N ALA A 50 -11.34 -9.86 -0.16
CA ALA A 50 -10.52 -9.79 1.05
C ALA A 50 -9.15 -9.17 0.75
N PRO A 51 -8.61 -8.32 1.65
CA PRO A 51 -7.24 -7.82 1.52
C PRO A 51 -6.22 -8.96 1.51
N ALA A 52 -5.16 -8.79 0.74
CA ALA A 52 -4.04 -9.74 0.71
C ALA A 52 -2.81 -9.12 1.41
N TYR A 53 -2.04 -9.96 2.10
CA TYR A 53 -0.93 -9.51 2.93
C TYR A 53 0.37 -10.21 2.53
N GLY A 54 1.50 -9.51 2.67
CA GLY A 54 2.82 -10.07 2.45
C GLY A 54 3.90 -8.98 2.38
N ASP A 55 5.15 -9.38 2.28
CA ASP A 55 6.31 -8.50 2.14
C ASP A 55 6.61 -8.30 0.64
N LEU A 56 5.95 -7.32 0.02
CA LEU A 56 6.04 -7.07 -1.43
C LEU A 56 7.34 -6.37 -1.83
N ASP A 57 7.88 -5.54 -0.96
CA ASP A 57 9.11 -4.82 -1.25
C ASP A 57 10.36 -5.52 -0.69
N GLY A 58 10.20 -6.63 0.02
CA GLY A 58 11.28 -7.50 0.50
C GLY A 58 12.10 -6.91 1.64
N ASP A 59 11.50 -6.06 2.47
CA ASP A 59 12.18 -5.45 3.62
C ASP A 59 11.91 -6.18 4.95
N GLY A 60 11.08 -7.21 4.94
CA GLY A 60 10.72 -8.01 6.10
C GLY A 60 9.52 -7.48 6.87
N VAL A 61 8.88 -6.41 6.42
CA VAL A 61 7.68 -5.83 7.04
C VAL A 61 6.45 -6.21 6.24
N GLU A 62 5.34 -6.48 6.90
CA GLU A 62 4.09 -6.84 6.22
C GLU A 62 3.45 -5.64 5.53
N ASP A 63 3.18 -5.81 4.23
CA ASP A 63 2.43 -4.90 3.39
C ASP A 63 0.98 -5.37 3.24
N VAL A 64 0.12 -4.51 2.70
CA VAL A 64 -1.27 -4.86 2.37
C VAL A 64 -1.62 -4.45 0.95
N VAL A 65 -2.36 -5.32 0.27
CA VAL A 65 -3.03 -5.07 -1.01
C VAL A 65 -4.53 -5.05 -0.79
N ILE A 66 -5.18 -4.00 -1.26
CA ILE A 66 -6.60 -3.74 -1.07
C ILE A 66 -7.24 -3.57 -2.44
N ALA A 67 -8.29 -4.33 -2.71
CA ALA A 67 -9.12 -4.16 -3.89
C ALA A 67 -10.05 -2.97 -3.72
N ALA A 68 -10.07 -2.06 -4.68
CA ALA A 68 -10.90 -0.87 -4.61
C ALA A 68 -11.40 -0.42 -5.99
N ARG A 69 -12.36 0.50 -5.98
CA ARG A 69 -12.74 1.31 -7.14
C ARG A 69 -12.27 2.74 -6.95
N CYS A 70 -11.89 3.37 -8.04
CA CYS A 70 -11.47 4.77 -8.06
C CYS A 70 -12.23 5.56 -9.12
N LYS A 71 -12.60 6.79 -8.80
CA LYS A 71 -13.19 7.75 -9.75
C LYS A 71 -12.10 8.49 -10.52
N ASN A 72 -11.12 9.01 -9.81
CA ASN A 72 -9.96 9.70 -10.40
C ASN A 72 -8.72 9.50 -9.51
N PRO A 73 -7.75 8.66 -9.91
CA PRO A 73 -6.60 8.34 -9.08
C PRO A 73 -5.59 9.48 -8.91
N LEU A 74 -5.71 10.54 -9.71
CA LEU A 74 -4.76 11.64 -9.65
C LEU A 74 -5.19 12.77 -8.71
N LEU A 75 -6.47 12.81 -8.32
CA LEU A 75 -7.03 13.98 -7.66
C LEU A 75 -6.42 14.19 -6.26
N ASP A 76 -6.35 13.15 -5.46
CA ASP A 76 -5.92 13.23 -4.06
C ASP A 76 -4.46 12.76 -3.85
N GLN A 77 -3.74 12.55 -4.95
CA GLN A 77 -2.40 11.96 -4.94
C GLN A 77 -1.41 12.73 -4.08
N ALA A 78 -1.37 14.05 -4.18
CA ALA A 78 -0.43 14.88 -3.44
C ALA A 78 -0.78 14.95 -1.95
N GLU A 79 -2.06 15.07 -1.63
CA GLU A 79 -2.55 15.18 -0.25
C GLU A 79 -2.32 13.89 0.54
N HIS A 80 -2.62 12.75 -0.08
CA HIS A 80 -2.48 11.45 0.55
C HIS A 80 -1.13 10.77 0.30
N ASN A 81 -0.22 11.41 -0.43
CA ASN A 81 1.14 10.94 -0.67
C ASN A 81 1.21 9.49 -1.19
N TYR A 82 0.46 9.17 -2.23
CA TYR A 82 0.57 7.90 -2.95
C TYR A 82 1.11 8.11 -4.37
N ARG A 83 1.55 7.03 -4.99
CA ARG A 83 2.01 7.01 -6.38
C ARG A 83 1.04 6.21 -7.24
N VAL A 84 0.55 6.82 -8.32
CA VAL A 84 -0.22 6.09 -9.33
C VAL A 84 0.75 5.42 -10.29
N VAL A 85 0.55 4.13 -10.56
CA VAL A 85 1.40 3.34 -11.45
C VAL A 85 0.56 2.44 -12.34
N ASP A 86 1.00 2.31 -13.58
CA ASP A 86 0.38 1.48 -14.60
C ASP A 86 1.40 0.44 -15.11
N PRO A 87 1.62 -0.65 -14.37
CA PRO A 87 2.63 -1.61 -14.74
C PRO A 87 2.26 -2.44 -15.98
N TYR A 88 0.97 -2.55 -16.31
CA TYR A 88 0.48 -3.26 -17.48
C TYR A 88 0.86 -2.52 -18.77
N TYR A 89 0.46 -1.27 -18.91
CA TYR A 89 0.82 -0.48 -20.10
C TYR A 89 2.32 -0.20 -20.18
N ASP A 90 3.00 -0.02 -19.05
CA ASP A 90 4.46 0.12 -19.02
C ASP A 90 5.17 -1.13 -19.57
N PHE A 91 4.64 -2.33 -19.31
CA PHE A 91 5.17 -3.59 -19.84
C PHE A 91 5.06 -3.68 -21.37
N PHE A 92 3.93 -3.26 -21.92
CA PHE A 92 3.70 -3.27 -23.38
C PHE A 92 4.28 -2.03 -24.09
N GLY A 93 4.93 -1.12 -23.38
CA GLY A 93 5.54 0.07 -23.95
C GLY A 93 4.53 1.19 -24.28
N TYR A 94 3.31 1.11 -23.78
CA TYR A 94 2.28 2.14 -23.95
C TYR A 94 2.17 3.07 -22.74
N GLY A 95 2.93 2.81 -21.70
CA GLY A 95 2.87 3.55 -20.46
C GLY A 95 3.35 4.98 -20.64
N ASP A 96 2.54 5.93 -20.22
CA ASP A 96 2.94 7.31 -20.05
C ASP A 96 3.13 7.58 -18.57
N PRO A 97 4.33 7.97 -18.10
CA PRO A 97 4.57 8.26 -16.70
C PRO A 97 3.73 9.44 -16.17
N LYS A 98 3.09 10.19 -17.04
CA LYS A 98 2.16 11.26 -16.64
C LYS A 98 0.72 10.82 -16.51
N LEU A 99 0.32 9.49 -16.80
CA LEU A 99 -0.82 9.00 -17.12
C LEU A 99 -1.66 8.55 -16.24
N THR A 100 -2.63 8.42 -16.16
CA THR A 100 -3.39 7.92 -16.42
C THR A 100 -4.61 7.41 -16.08
N THR A 101 -5.51 7.55 -16.72
CA THR A 101 -6.90 7.47 -16.40
C THR A 101 -7.73 6.68 -17.39
N THR A 102 -7.12 5.94 -18.27
CA THR A 102 -7.81 5.01 -19.15
C THR A 102 -8.21 3.75 -18.38
N PHE A 103 -9.05 3.97 -17.34
CA PHE A 103 -9.72 2.84 -16.72
C PHE A 103 -10.72 2.28 -17.68
N SER A 104 -10.58 1.07 -18.18
CA SER A 104 -11.58 0.22 -18.82
C SER A 104 -12.90 0.91 -19.21
N GLU A 105 -12.82 1.93 -20.06
CA GLU A 105 -13.96 2.80 -20.36
C GLU A 105 -15.14 2.04 -20.92
N GLY A 106 -14.88 0.91 -21.58
CA GLY A 106 -15.88 0.08 -22.27
C GLY A 106 -16.64 -0.92 -21.40
N ASP A 107 -16.14 -1.30 -20.22
CA ASP A 107 -16.77 -2.32 -19.38
C ASP A 107 -17.13 -1.75 -17.98
N PRO A 108 -18.43 -1.56 -17.70
CA PRO A 108 -18.88 -1.04 -16.40
C PRO A 108 -18.43 -1.89 -15.21
N LYS A 109 -18.24 -3.20 -15.37
CA LYS A 109 -17.79 -4.09 -14.30
C LYS A 109 -16.32 -3.87 -13.95
N ARG A 110 -15.52 -3.48 -14.93
CA ARG A 110 -14.07 -3.26 -14.78
C ARG A 110 -13.71 -1.79 -14.57
N ARG A 111 -14.67 -0.90 -14.82
CA ARG A 111 -14.43 0.55 -14.73
C ARG A 111 -13.96 0.94 -13.32
N GLY A 112 -12.82 1.61 -13.28
CA GLY A 112 -12.25 2.16 -12.05
C GLY A 112 -11.66 1.12 -11.10
N LEU A 113 -11.50 -0.16 -11.49
CA LEU A 113 -10.80 -1.13 -10.65
C LEU A 113 -9.35 -0.71 -10.45
N VAL A 114 -8.92 -0.74 -9.19
CA VAL A 114 -7.56 -0.44 -8.77
C VAL A 114 -7.12 -1.39 -7.66
N ALA A 115 -5.83 -1.69 -7.59
CA ALA A 115 -5.24 -2.32 -6.41
C ALA A 115 -4.48 -1.24 -5.62
N LEU A 116 -4.89 -1.01 -4.38
CA LEU A 116 -4.21 -0.11 -3.45
C LEU A 116 -3.18 -0.91 -2.68
N ILE A 117 -1.95 -0.39 -2.60
CA ILE A 117 -0.87 -1.07 -1.88
C ILE A 117 -0.29 -0.10 -0.85
N ILE A 118 -0.13 -0.59 0.37
CA ILE A 118 0.57 0.12 1.44
C ILE A 118 1.79 -0.71 1.84
N HIS A 119 2.98 -0.16 1.64
CA HIS A 119 4.20 -0.72 2.20
C HIS A 119 4.28 -0.36 3.67
N GLY A 120 4.42 -1.38 4.49
CA GLY A 120 4.46 -1.26 5.94
C GLY A 120 5.70 -0.53 6.45
N ALA A 121 5.62 -0.08 7.69
CA ALA A 121 6.74 0.54 8.38
C ALA A 121 6.77 0.15 9.86
N GLY A 122 7.92 -0.31 10.33
CA GLY A 122 8.14 -0.65 11.72
C GLY A 122 7.24 -1.79 12.26
N PRO A 123 7.02 -1.87 13.56
CA PRO A 123 6.29 -2.97 14.18
C PRO A 123 4.80 -2.99 13.84
N ASP A 124 4.22 -1.85 13.47
CA ASP A 124 2.81 -1.75 13.11
C ASP A 124 2.55 -2.14 11.65
N ALA A 125 3.62 -2.38 10.87
CA ALA A 125 3.56 -2.81 9.49
C ALA A 125 2.68 -1.86 8.62
N TRP A 126 1.77 -2.38 7.80
CA TRP A 126 0.86 -1.57 7.00
C TRP A 126 -0.13 -0.73 7.83
N ARG A 127 -0.29 -1.04 9.13
CA ARG A 127 -1.13 -0.29 10.08
C ARG A 127 -0.47 0.97 10.61
N SER A 128 0.80 1.19 10.28
CA SER A 128 1.55 2.38 10.70
C SER A 128 0.81 3.66 10.30
N ALA A 129 0.84 4.64 11.19
CA ALA A 129 0.32 5.99 10.88
C ALA A 129 1.13 6.66 9.76
N THR A 130 2.41 6.25 9.61
CA THR A 130 3.32 6.73 8.59
C THR A 130 3.88 5.54 7.81
N PRO A 131 3.12 5.00 6.84
CA PRO A 131 3.60 3.89 6.04
C PRO A 131 4.82 4.31 5.19
N LYS A 132 5.64 3.35 4.81
CA LYS A 132 6.84 3.56 4.02
C LYS A 132 6.55 4.14 2.64
N ALA A 133 5.54 3.62 1.96
CA ALA A 133 5.07 4.08 0.67
C ALA A 133 3.63 3.62 0.40
N LYS A 134 2.93 4.32 -0.48
CA LYS A 134 1.61 3.95 -0.95
C LYS A 134 1.56 4.00 -2.47
N TYR A 135 0.88 3.02 -3.08
CA TYR A 135 0.73 2.90 -4.52
C TYR A 135 -0.72 2.63 -4.90
N VAL A 136 -1.12 3.17 -6.04
CA VAL A 136 -2.38 2.88 -6.71
C VAL A 136 -2.05 2.24 -8.06
N ILE A 137 -2.30 0.94 -8.17
CA ILE A 137 -2.10 0.20 -9.42
C ILE A 137 -3.37 0.36 -10.25
N VAL A 138 -3.23 0.93 -11.43
CA VAL A 138 -4.33 1.19 -12.37
C VAL A 138 -4.26 0.27 -13.59
N ASN A 139 -5.33 0.22 -14.37
CA ASN A 139 -5.42 -0.51 -15.65
C ASN A 139 -5.11 -2.01 -15.54
N LEU A 140 -5.37 -2.59 -14.37
CA LEU A 140 -5.19 -4.00 -14.12
C LEU A 140 -6.58 -4.62 -13.83
N PRO A 141 -7.30 -5.08 -14.85
CA PRO A 141 -8.61 -5.70 -14.66
C PRO A 141 -8.45 -7.05 -13.96
N TYR A 142 -8.88 -7.14 -12.71
CA TYR A 142 -8.77 -8.35 -11.91
C TYR A 142 -10.14 -8.92 -11.54
N ARG A 143 -10.18 -10.23 -11.36
CA ARG A 143 -11.24 -10.97 -10.69
C ARG A 143 -10.84 -11.24 -9.25
N THR A 144 -9.61 -11.70 -9.06
CA THR A 144 -9.04 -11.98 -7.73
C THR A 144 -7.64 -11.39 -7.61
N LEU A 145 -7.31 -11.01 -6.37
CA LEU A 145 -5.99 -10.54 -5.99
C LEU A 145 -5.46 -11.44 -4.86
N SER A 146 -4.20 -11.85 -4.96
CA SER A 146 -3.54 -12.60 -3.88
C SER A 146 -2.04 -12.29 -3.85
N VAL A 147 -1.42 -12.40 -2.67
CA VAL A 147 0.03 -12.30 -2.55
C VAL A 147 0.62 -13.70 -2.46
N ARG A 148 1.58 -14.00 -3.34
CA ARG A 148 2.23 -15.32 -3.43
C ARG A 148 3.72 -15.17 -3.66
N LYS A 149 4.46 -16.25 -3.36
CA LYS A 149 5.88 -16.35 -3.72
C LYS A 149 6.03 -16.54 -5.23
N MET A 150 7.01 -15.84 -5.81
CA MET A 150 7.35 -15.91 -7.23
C MET A 150 8.87 -16.04 -7.36
N GLU A 151 9.31 -16.91 -8.25
CA GLU A 151 10.73 -16.99 -8.63
C GLU A 151 11.06 -15.89 -9.66
N LEU A 152 12.03 -15.05 -9.35
CA LEU A 152 12.53 -14.00 -10.24
C LEU A 152 14.04 -14.18 -10.45
N GLY A 153 14.41 -14.93 -11.48
CA GLY A 153 15.78 -15.39 -11.69
C GLY A 153 16.22 -16.31 -10.55
N LYS A 154 17.21 -15.89 -9.77
CA LYS A 154 17.73 -16.68 -8.64
C LYS A 154 17.15 -16.26 -7.28
N ARG A 155 16.10 -15.49 -7.25
CA ARG A 155 15.50 -14.96 -6.02
C ARG A 155 14.04 -15.33 -5.94
N THR A 156 13.61 -15.73 -4.75
CA THR A 156 12.19 -15.82 -4.40
C THR A 156 11.75 -14.48 -3.84
N ILE A 157 10.69 -13.93 -4.39
CA ILE A 157 10.07 -12.67 -3.93
C ILE A 157 8.60 -12.91 -3.65
N GLN A 158 7.95 -11.99 -2.94
CA GLN A 158 6.50 -11.95 -2.89
C GLN A 158 5.99 -10.99 -3.98
N ALA A 159 4.91 -11.39 -4.66
CA ALA A 159 4.30 -10.61 -5.72
C ALA A 159 2.78 -10.63 -5.59
N LEU A 160 2.14 -9.59 -6.10
CA LEU A 160 0.70 -9.56 -6.28
C LEU A 160 0.36 -10.41 -7.50
N TYR A 161 -0.33 -11.53 -7.28
CA TYR A 161 -0.91 -12.37 -8.31
C TYR A 161 -2.32 -11.87 -8.63
N VAL A 162 -2.57 -11.76 -9.91
CA VAL A 162 -3.80 -11.26 -10.49
C VAL A 162 -4.40 -12.35 -11.36
N GLU A 163 -5.57 -12.82 -11.01
CA GLU A 163 -6.43 -13.55 -11.93
C GLU A 163 -7.21 -12.51 -12.72
N GLU A 164 -6.93 -12.41 -14.00
CA GLU A 164 -7.52 -11.37 -14.84
C GLU A 164 -9.00 -11.63 -15.08
N ALA A 165 -9.76 -10.55 -15.17
CA ALA A 165 -11.18 -10.61 -15.47
C ALA A 165 -11.42 -10.79 -16.98
N SER A 166 -10.59 -11.61 -17.64
CA SER A 166 -10.74 -12.03 -19.02
C SER A 166 -11.53 -13.34 -19.11
N ASP A 167 -12.11 -13.62 -20.26
CA ASP A 167 -12.81 -14.89 -20.51
C ASP A 167 -11.85 -16.08 -20.57
N THR A 168 -10.55 -15.81 -20.78
CA THR A 168 -9.49 -16.82 -20.85
C THR A 168 -8.96 -17.23 -19.48
N GLY A 169 -9.29 -16.49 -18.41
CA GLY A 169 -8.80 -16.77 -17.05
C GLY A 169 -7.29 -16.64 -16.91
N GLU A 170 -6.67 -15.82 -17.74
CA GLU A 170 -5.24 -15.57 -17.70
C GLU A 170 -4.81 -15.05 -16.33
N ALA A 171 -3.61 -15.43 -15.93
CA ALA A 171 -3.00 -14.97 -14.71
C ALA A 171 -1.79 -14.10 -15.01
N SER A 172 -1.58 -13.11 -14.16
CA SER A 172 -0.40 -12.25 -14.21
C SER A 172 0.14 -11.98 -12.81
N ALA A 173 1.33 -11.46 -12.74
CA ALA A 173 1.93 -11.03 -11.49
C ALA A 173 2.42 -9.59 -11.60
N VAL A 174 2.27 -8.87 -10.50
CA VAL A 174 2.82 -7.52 -10.33
C VAL A 174 3.78 -7.55 -9.15
N PHE A 175 5.04 -7.25 -9.39
CA PHE A 175 6.08 -7.29 -8.37
C PHE A 175 6.80 -5.96 -8.23
N PHE A 176 7.36 -5.70 -7.05
CA PHE A 176 8.11 -4.49 -6.77
C PHE A 176 9.58 -4.63 -7.19
N ASP A 177 10.01 -3.82 -8.16
CA ASP A 177 11.42 -3.73 -8.55
C ASP A 177 12.15 -2.78 -7.60
N ARG A 178 12.84 -3.33 -6.61
CA ARG A 178 13.60 -2.56 -5.60
C ARG A 178 14.68 -1.65 -6.18
N LYS A 179 15.23 -2.00 -7.34
CA LYS A 179 16.29 -1.18 -7.98
C LYS A 179 15.68 0.05 -8.63
N ARG A 180 14.48 -0.07 -9.18
CA ARG A 180 13.78 1.01 -9.88
C ARG A 180 12.72 1.69 -9.00
N LEU A 181 12.47 1.15 -7.80
CA LEU A 181 11.45 1.63 -6.86
C LEU A 181 10.07 1.76 -7.51
N ARG A 182 9.68 0.75 -8.30
CA ARG A 182 8.40 0.73 -9.00
C ARG A 182 7.84 -0.68 -9.15
N TYR A 183 6.54 -0.77 -9.33
CA TYR A 183 5.87 -2.02 -9.68
C TYR A 183 6.06 -2.36 -11.16
N ARG A 184 6.18 -3.65 -11.45
CA ARG A 184 6.32 -4.19 -12.80
C ARG A 184 5.35 -5.35 -13.00
N TYR A 185 4.80 -5.44 -14.21
CA TYR A 185 3.90 -6.51 -14.65
C TYR A 185 4.68 -7.65 -15.31
N VAL A 186 4.19 -8.88 -15.13
CA VAL A 186 4.67 -10.08 -15.83
C VAL A 186 3.46 -10.97 -16.13
N PRO A 187 3.19 -11.32 -17.40
CA PRO A 187 2.18 -12.31 -17.74
C PRO A 187 2.63 -13.69 -17.22
N MET A 188 1.71 -14.45 -16.61
CA MET A 188 1.99 -15.79 -16.06
C MET A 188 1.42 -16.92 -16.90
N GLY A 189 0.71 -16.62 -17.98
CA GLY A 189 0.04 -17.55 -18.87
C GLY A 189 0.59 -17.49 -20.28
N GLY A 190 1.74 -18.08 -20.49
CA GLY A 190 2.30 -18.36 -21.81
C GLY A 190 3.50 -19.27 -21.61
N GLU A 191 3.50 -20.44 -22.21
CA GLU A 191 4.73 -21.20 -22.38
C GLU A 191 5.75 -20.27 -23.03
N MET A 192 6.74 -19.83 -22.24
CA MET A 192 7.92 -19.21 -22.84
C MET A 192 8.63 -20.31 -23.63
N GLN A 193 8.39 -20.36 -24.94
CA GLN A 193 9.21 -21.10 -25.88
C GLN A 193 10.56 -20.42 -26.02
#